data_9217333fc6c269e46790e3dacada1be5
#
_entry.id   9217333fc6c269e46790e3dacada1be5
#
_cell.length_a   1.000
_cell.length_b   1.000
_cell.length_c   1.000
_cell.angle_alpha   90.00
_cell.angle_beta   90.00
_cell.angle_gamma   90.00
#
_symmetry.space_group_name_H-M   'P 1'
#
loop_
_entity.id
_entity.type
_entity.pdbx_description
1 polymer ?
#
loop_
_entity_poly.entity_id
_entity_poly.type
_entity_poly.pdbx_seq_one_letter_code
_entity_poly.pdbx_strand_id
1 'polypeptide(L)'
;ICSNYINKVPVGTKKAYRVHGKTNSGAKRYICKCGKTVSVAKPNQWQRETHNNTDIFKLLMNKMPLSRIINVLGISWEVLSNRIDFIHKQCLAFAAHRESKLQEKFIRRLYVSVDRQEYAVNWTERKDKRNVILTAVASSCNKTSYVFGVHPYFDGKVYKFTVEADA
;
A
#
# COMPACT_ATOMS: atom_id res chain seq x y z
N ILE A 1 -14.26 12.02 -26.69
CA ILE A 1 -13.70 11.23 -25.58
C ILE A 1 -13.82 9.76 -25.94
N CYS A 2 -12.80 8.93 -25.63
CA CYS A 2 -12.78 7.51 -26.00
C CYS A 2 -13.77 6.69 -25.16
N SER A 3 -14.61 5.88 -25.81
CA SER A 3 -15.58 5.01 -25.11
C SER A 3 -14.93 4.06 -24.11
N ASN A 4 -13.75 3.53 -24.41
CA ASN A 4 -13.00 2.66 -23.49
C ASN A 4 -12.51 3.40 -22.24
N TYR A 5 -12.25 4.70 -22.35
CA TYR A 5 -11.89 5.54 -21.20
C TYR A 5 -13.12 5.80 -20.32
N ILE A 6 -14.26 6.13 -20.94
CA ILE A 6 -15.54 6.35 -20.23
C ILE A 6 -15.96 5.08 -19.47
N ASN A 7 -15.86 3.93 -20.12
CA ASN A 7 -16.25 2.63 -19.55
C ASN A 7 -15.17 2.02 -18.66
N LYS A 8 -14.09 2.76 -18.33
CA LYS A 8 -12.97 2.30 -17.50
C LYS A 8 -12.39 0.93 -17.90
N VAL A 9 -12.36 0.65 -19.21
CA VAL A 9 -11.82 -0.62 -19.73
C VAL A 9 -10.32 -0.70 -19.43
N PRO A 10 -9.84 -1.76 -18.75
CA PRO A 10 -8.42 -1.90 -18.41
C PRO A 10 -7.53 -1.90 -19.66
N VAL A 11 -6.39 -1.21 -19.58
CA VAL A 11 -5.41 -1.18 -20.65
C VAL A 11 -4.83 -2.58 -20.85
N GLY A 12 -4.79 -3.05 -22.11
CA GLY A 12 -4.33 -4.40 -22.44
C GLY A 12 -5.44 -5.42 -22.66
N THR A 13 -6.71 -5.06 -22.46
CA THR A 13 -7.84 -5.92 -22.83
C THR A 13 -7.82 -6.21 -24.33
N LYS A 14 -7.67 -7.47 -24.75
CA LYS A 14 -7.43 -7.91 -26.14
C LYS A 14 -8.43 -7.36 -27.17
N LYS A 15 -9.68 -7.18 -26.79
CA LYS A 15 -10.73 -6.66 -27.69
C LYS A 15 -10.73 -5.12 -27.82
N ALA A 16 -10.22 -4.41 -26.81
CA ALA A 16 -10.25 -2.94 -26.70
C ALA A 16 -8.93 -2.29 -27.11
N TYR A 17 -7.83 -2.98 -26.82
CA TYR A 17 -6.46 -2.48 -27.05
C TYR A 17 -5.63 -3.48 -27.85
N ARG A 18 -4.77 -2.96 -28.71
CA ARG A 18 -3.80 -3.70 -29.50
C ARG A 18 -2.39 -3.33 -29.05
N VAL A 19 -1.48 -4.30 -28.96
CA VAL A 19 -0.07 -4.02 -28.67
C VAL A 19 0.52 -3.18 -29.80
N HIS A 20 1.22 -2.10 -29.45
CA HIS A 20 1.84 -1.14 -30.40
C HIS A 20 3.33 -0.93 -30.12
N GLY A 21 4.04 -2.01 -29.73
CA GLY A 21 5.48 -1.97 -29.46
C GLY A 21 5.83 -1.56 -28.03
N LYS A 22 7.03 -0.99 -27.90
CA LYS A 22 7.59 -0.50 -26.61
C LYS A 22 8.07 0.93 -26.78
N THR A 23 8.14 1.67 -25.67
CA THR A 23 8.81 2.98 -25.59
C THR A 23 10.33 2.77 -25.49
N ASN A 24 11.10 3.84 -25.68
CA ASN A 24 12.56 3.83 -25.48
C ASN A 24 12.94 3.41 -24.04
N SER A 25 12.07 3.65 -23.06
CA SER A 25 12.22 3.22 -21.67
C SER A 25 11.75 1.78 -21.39
N GLY A 26 11.40 1.01 -22.44
CA GLY A 26 10.98 -0.38 -22.33
C GLY A 26 9.52 -0.61 -21.90
N ALA A 27 8.73 0.45 -21.67
CA ALA A 27 7.32 0.32 -21.32
C ALA A 27 6.49 -0.18 -22.53
N LYS A 28 5.54 -1.08 -22.30
CA LYS A 28 4.64 -1.57 -23.35
C LYS A 28 3.69 -0.46 -23.79
N ARG A 29 3.58 -0.27 -25.09
CA ARG A 29 2.61 0.64 -25.70
C ARG A 29 1.41 -0.14 -26.22
N TYR A 30 0.25 0.43 -26.03
CA TYR A 30 -1.01 -0.08 -26.54
C TYR A 30 -1.71 0.99 -27.35
N ILE A 31 -2.37 0.59 -28.42
CA ILE A 31 -3.23 1.47 -29.22
C ILE A 31 -4.69 1.06 -28.99
N CYS A 32 -5.51 2.04 -28.67
CA CYS A 32 -6.94 1.88 -28.56
C CYS A 32 -7.58 1.88 -29.96
N LYS A 33 -8.74 1.28 -30.11
CA LYS A 33 -9.53 1.35 -31.36
C LYS A 33 -9.82 2.79 -31.81
N CYS A 34 -9.82 3.76 -30.89
CA CYS A 34 -9.99 5.19 -31.21
C CYS A 34 -8.70 5.87 -31.74
N GLY A 35 -7.62 5.12 -31.95
CA GLY A 35 -6.33 5.63 -32.43
C GLY A 35 -5.40 6.19 -31.33
N LYS A 36 -5.88 6.40 -30.12
CA LYS A 36 -5.04 6.91 -29.04
C LYS A 36 -4.09 5.84 -28.52
N THR A 37 -2.84 6.21 -28.30
CA THR A 37 -1.81 5.34 -27.71
C THR A 37 -1.67 5.58 -26.21
N VAL A 38 -1.48 4.50 -25.47
CA VAL A 38 -1.22 4.51 -24.02
C VAL A 38 0.00 3.67 -23.72
N SER A 39 0.91 4.17 -22.91
CA SER A 39 2.09 3.43 -22.45
C SER A 39 1.87 2.97 -21.03
N VAL A 40 2.11 1.67 -20.78
CA VAL A 40 2.02 1.08 -19.45
C VAL A 40 3.43 0.85 -18.93
N ALA A 41 3.85 1.73 -18.04
CA ALA A 41 5.13 1.63 -17.37
C ALA A 41 5.10 0.60 -16.24
N LYS A 42 6.28 0.07 -15.88
CA LYS A 42 6.41 -0.71 -14.65
C LYS A 42 6.22 0.24 -13.45
N PRO A 43 5.60 -0.21 -12.36
CA PRO A 43 5.40 0.63 -11.17
C PRO A 43 6.68 1.25 -10.61
N ASN A 44 7.82 0.57 -10.78
CA ASN A 44 9.14 0.97 -10.30
C ASN A 44 10.04 1.58 -11.39
N GLN A 45 9.49 2.04 -12.52
CA GLN A 45 10.28 2.49 -13.67
C GLN A 45 11.25 3.65 -13.35
N TRP A 46 10.89 4.51 -12.42
CA TRP A 46 11.69 5.69 -12.03
C TRP A 46 12.50 5.47 -10.75
N GLN A 47 12.51 4.24 -10.23
CA GLN A 47 13.27 3.92 -9.03
C GLN A 47 14.66 3.40 -9.41
N ARG A 48 15.68 3.96 -8.78
CA ARG A 48 17.03 3.38 -8.77
C ARG A 48 17.07 2.24 -7.74
N GLU A 49 17.96 1.27 -7.93
CA GLU A 49 18.18 0.18 -6.96
C GLU A 49 16.87 -0.51 -6.52
N THR A 50 16.08 -0.95 -7.48
CA THR A 50 14.78 -1.57 -7.24
C THR A 50 14.85 -2.88 -6.42
N HIS A 51 16.04 -3.51 -6.36
CA HIS A 51 16.28 -4.70 -5.53
C HIS A 51 16.09 -4.40 -4.03
N ASN A 52 16.42 -3.20 -3.58
CA ASN A 52 16.24 -2.80 -2.18
C ASN A 52 14.77 -2.82 -1.73
N ASN A 53 13.80 -2.75 -2.64
CA ASN A 53 12.37 -2.78 -2.26
C ASN A 53 11.99 -4.08 -1.53
N THR A 54 12.51 -5.21 -1.99
CA THR A 54 12.25 -6.51 -1.37
C THR A 54 12.87 -6.60 0.02
N ASP A 55 14.09 -6.09 0.16
CA ASP A 55 14.81 -6.14 1.43
C ASP A 55 14.20 -5.16 2.44
N ILE A 56 13.83 -3.95 2.02
CA ILE A 56 13.06 -3.02 2.85
C ILE A 56 11.77 -3.67 3.33
N PHE A 57 11.00 -4.30 2.43
CA PHE A 57 9.76 -4.98 2.81
C PHE A 57 10.00 -6.09 3.85
N LYS A 58 10.99 -6.95 3.64
CA LYS A 58 11.35 -8.00 4.60
C LYS A 58 11.75 -7.44 5.96
N LEU A 59 12.58 -6.40 6.00
CA LEU A 59 13.03 -5.77 7.23
C LEU A 59 11.88 -5.12 8.00
N LEU A 60 10.95 -4.45 7.29
CA LEU A 60 9.74 -3.90 7.90
C LEU A 60 8.85 -4.99 8.49
N MET A 61 8.64 -6.10 7.77
CA MET A 61 7.83 -7.22 8.26
C MET A 61 8.46 -7.89 9.50
N ASN A 62 9.79 -7.84 9.62
CA ASN A 62 10.52 -8.30 10.79
C ASN A 62 10.60 -7.23 11.92
N LYS A 63 9.80 -6.17 11.83
CA LYS A 63 9.71 -5.09 12.83
C LYS A 63 11.05 -4.39 13.11
N MET A 64 11.95 -4.36 12.12
CA MET A 64 13.23 -3.67 12.28
C MET A 64 13.01 -2.16 12.36
N PRO A 65 13.63 -1.46 13.34
CA PRO A 65 13.56 0.00 13.43
C PRO A 65 14.04 0.68 12.16
N LEU A 66 13.35 1.73 11.72
CA LEU A 66 13.65 2.43 10.45
C LEU A 66 15.10 2.95 10.40
N SER A 67 15.64 3.42 11.53
CA SER A 67 17.05 3.84 11.63
C SER A 67 18.03 2.70 11.33
N ARG A 68 17.69 1.48 11.73
CA ARG A 68 18.51 0.29 11.43
C ARG A 68 18.43 -0.10 9.95
N ILE A 69 17.24 0.01 9.35
CA ILE A 69 17.07 -0.25 7.89
C ILE A 69 17.97 0.70 7.08
N ILE A 70 17.99 1.99 7.44
CA ILE A 70 18.85 2.98 6.81
C ILE A 70 20.33 2.57 6.90
N ASN A 71 20.78 2.19 8.09
CA ASN A 71 22.17 1.78 8.31
C ASN A 71 22.53 0.50 7.56
N VAL A 72 21.66 -0.49 7.55
CA VAL A 72 21.91 -1.79 6.88
C VAL A 72 21.98 -1.65 5.37
N LEU A 73 21.09 -0.82 4.79
CA LEU A 73 21.00 -0.68 3.34
C LEU A 73 21.82 0.51 2.80
N GLY A 74 22.39 1.36 3.67
CA GLY A 74 23.18 2.52 3.24
C GLY A 74 22.36 3.57 2.48
N ILE A 75 21.04 3.67 2.74
CA ILE A 75 20.12 4.59 2.06
C ILE A 75 19.79 5.80 2.92
N SER A 76 19.34 6.90 2.31
CA SER A 76 18.86 8.07 3.06
C SER A 76 17.45 7.85 3.61
N TRP A 77 17.07 8.65 4.62
CA TRP A 77 15.71 8.66 5.18
C TRP A 77 14.65 8.94 4.12
N GLU A 78 14.91 9.90 3.24
CA GLU A 78 13.98 10.27 2.17
C GLU A 78 13.75 9.09 1.19
N VAL A 79 14.81 8.38 0.82
CA VAL A 79 14.72 7.20 -0.02
C VAL A 79 13.89 6.12 0.68
N LEU A 80 14.13 5.86 1.96
CA LEU A 80 13.36 4.87 2.73
C LEU A 80 11.87 5.26 2.79
N SER A 81 11.55 6.51 3.12
CA SER A 81 10.17 7.00 3.18
C SER A 81 9.44 6.81 1.86
N ASN A 82 10.05 7.25 0.75
CA ASN A 82 9.50 7.07 -0.60
C ASN A 82 9.30 5.59 -0.97
N ARG A 83 10.17 4.70 -0.47
CA ARG A 83 10.02 3.24 -0.69
C ARG A 83 8.89 2.66 0.14
N ILE A 84 8.71 3.10 1.37
CA ILE A 84 7.58 2.68 2.22
C ILE A 84 6.26 3.08 1.56
N ASP A 85 6.12 4.31 1.08
CA ASP A 85 4.94 4.78 0.37
C ASP A 85 4.67 3.96 -0.90
N PHE A 86 5.72 3.66 -1.65
CA PHE A 86 5.61 2.80 -2.83
C PHE A 86 5.12 1.40 -2.47
N ILE A 87 5.72 0.76 -1.47
CA ILE A 87 5.35 -0.58 -0.99
C ILE A 87 3.90 -0.57 -0.50
N HIS A 88 3.51 0.45 0.28
CA HIS A 88 2.13 0.61 0.76
C HIS A 88 1.13 0.65 -0.41
N LYS A 89 1.38 1.49 -1.43
CA LYS A 89 0.53 1.55 -2.63
C LYS A 89 0.44 0.21 -3.37
N GLN A 90 1.55 -0.54 -3.44
CA GLN A 90 1.54 -1.88 -4.06
C GLN A 90 0.73 -2.88 -3.22
N CYS A 91 0.85 -2.84 -1.90
CA CYS A 91 0.06 -3.68 -1.00
C CYS A 91 -1.43 -3.39 -1.11
N LEU A 92 -1.83 -2.11 -1.15
CA LEU A 92 -3.23 -1.72 -1.33
C LEU A 92 -3.78 -2.20 -2.69
N ALA A 93 -3.03 -2.03 -3.77
CA ALA A 93 -3.43 -2.51 -5.09
C ALA A 93 -3.57 -4.04 -5.14
N PHE A 94 -2.66 -4.76 -4.47
CA PHE A 94 -2.72 -6.21 -4.35
C PHE A 94 -3.94 -6.67 -3.54
N ALA A 95 -4.22 -6.03 -2.39
CA ALA A 95 -5.39 -6.31 -1.56
C ALA A 95 -6.68 -6.08 -2.36
N ALA A 96 -6.84 -4.91 -2.99
CA ALA A 96 -7.99 -4.59 -3.82
C ALA A 96 -8.21 -5.61 -4.96
N HIS A 97 -7.14 -6.06 -5.62
CA HIS A 97 -7.23 -7.09 -6.64
C HIS A 97 -7.68 -8.44 -6.08
N ARG A 98 -7.25 -8.81 -4.88
CA ARG A 98 -7.71 -10.03 -4.22
C ARG A 98 -9.15 -9.93 -3.77
N GLU A 99 -9.54 -8.80 -3.22
CA GLU A 99 -10.91 -8.53 -2.76
C GLU A 99 -11.92 -8.54 -3.90
N SER A 100 -11.58 -8.00 -5.06
CA SER A 100 -12.45 -8.05 -6.23
C SER A 100 -12.81 -9.48 -6.63
N LYS A 101 -11.92 -10.45 -6.38
CA LYS A 101 -12.18 -11.87 -6.65
C LYS A 101 -13.07 -12.54 -5.60
N LEU A 102 -13.19 -11.96 -4.41
CA LEU A 102 -14.09 -12.50 -3.37
C LEU A 102 -15.55 -12.29 -3.74
N GLN A 103 -15.88 -11.22 -4.47
CA GLN A 103 -17.24 -10.94 -4.95
C GLN A 103 -17.76 -12.03 -5.91
N GLU A 104 -16.86 -12.72 -6.61
CA GLU A 104 -17.21 -13.81 -7.52
C GLU A 104 -17.45 -15.13 -6.81
N LYS A 105 -17.10 -15.22 -5.51
CA LYS A 105 -17.23 -16.46 -4.74
C LYS A 105 -18.47 -16.45 -3.87
N PHE A 106 -19.29 -17.50 -3.99
CA PHE A 106 -20.40 -17.71 -3.08
C PHE A 106 -19.87 -18.12 -1.69
N ILE A 107 -19.97 -17.23 -0.71
CA ILE A 107 -19.60 -17.48 0.68
C ILE A 107 -20.88 -17.75 1.47
N ARG A 108 -21.15 -19.02 1.79
CA ARG A 108 -22.35 -19.43 2.53
C ARG A 108 -22.36 -18.95 3.98
N ARG A 109 -21.20 -18.96 4.64
CA ARG A 109 -21.00 -18.46 6.02
C ARG A 109 -19.65 -17.83 6.17
N LEU A 110 -19.61 -16.69 6.82
CA LEU A 110 -18.39 -15.97 7.18
C LEU A 110 -18.19 -16.06 8.70
N TYR A 111 -17.03 -16.53 9.13
CA TYR A 111 -16.64 -16.60 10.53
C TYR A 111 -15.63 -15.47 10.78
N VAL A 112 -16.08 -14.43 11.47
CA VAL A 112 -15.27 -13.24 11.71
C VAL A 112 -14.87 -13.18 13.18
N SER A 113 -13.58 -13.03 13.43
CA SER A 113 -13.03 -12.58 14.70
C SER A 113 -12.71 -11.10 14.61
N VAL A 114 -12.99 -10.40 15.68
CA VAL A 114 -12.61 -9.01 15.86
C VAL A 114 -11.71 -8.94 17.08
N ASP A 115 -10.54 -8.32 16.91
CA ASP A 115 -9.54 -8.15 17.96
C ASP A 115 -9.18 -6.66 18.11
N ARG A 116 -8.92 -6.27 19.35
CA ARG A 116 -8.48 -4.92 19.70
C ARG A 116 -7.05 -4.96 20.18
N GLN A 117 -6.19 -4.14 19.59
CA GLN A 117 -4.81 -4.00 19.97
C GLN A 117 -4.55 -2.57 20.44
N GLU A 118 -3.73 -2.44 21.47
CA GLU A 118 -3.30 -1.16 22.02
C GLU A 118 -1.80 -0.99 21.78
N TYR A 119 -1.44 0.19 21.27
CA TYR A 119 -0.05 0.55 21.01
C TYR A 119 0.31 1.78 21.84
N ALA A 120 1.30 1.66 22.67
CA ALA A 120 1.89 2.80 23.37
C ALA A 120 2.86 3.52 22.42
N VAL A 121 2.53 4.73 22.03
CA VAL A 121 3.32 5.53 21.08
C VAL A 121 3.78 6.81 21.77
N ASN A 122 5.07 7.08 21.71
CA ASN A 122 5.61 8.37 22.14
C ASN A 122 5.65 9.31 20.93
N TRP A 123 4.83 10.37 20.99
CA TRP A 123 4.76 11.40 19.94
C TRP A 123 5.41 12.72 20.32
N THR A 124 5.93 12.79 21.52
CA THR A 124 6.54 13.98 22.07
C THR A 124 8.03 14.06 21.74
N GLU A 125 8.70 15.04 22.28
CA GLU A 125 10.14 15.21 22.15
C GLU A 125 10.90 14.07 22.84
N ARG A 126 12.13 13.80 22.39
CA ARG A 126 13.00 12.72 22.94
C ARG A 126 13.15 12.74 24.47
N LYS A 127 12.98 13.90 25.09
CA LYS A 127 13.07 14.06 26.56
C LYS A 127 11.78 13.71 27.29
N ASP A 128 10.64 13.78 26.60
CA ASP A 128 9.33 13.43 27.14
C ASP A 128 9.06 11.94 26.93
N LYS A 129 8.88 11.22 28.02
CA LYS A 129 8.67 9.77 28.02
C LYS A 129 7.20 9.37 28.13
N ARG A 130 6.27 10.32 28.10
CA ARG A 130 4.83 10.01 28.11
C ARG A 130 4.42 9.30 26.85
N ASN A 131 3.63 8.28 27.01
CA ASN A 131 3.09 7.49 25.90
C ASN A 131 1.61 7.78 25.71
N VAL A 132 1.19 7.91 24.47
CA VAL A 132 -0.22 7.94 24.06
C VAL A 132 -0.61 6.54 23.62
N ILE A 133 -1.77 6.07 24.08
CA ILE A 133 -2.28 4.76 23.69
C ILE A 133 -3.13 4.92 22.44
N LEU A 134 -2.69 4.30 21.36
CA LEU A 134 -3.47 4.14 20.14
C LEU A 134 -4.15 2.78 20.14
N THR A 135 -5.44 2.78 19.89
CA THR A 135 -6.20 1.55 19.73
C THR A 135 -6.37 1.22 18.25
N ALA A 136 -6.11 -0.01 17.87
CA ALA A 136 -6.44 -0.53 16.54
C ALA A 136 -7.40 -1.69 16.67
N VAL A 137 -8.45 -1.70 15.84
CA VAL A 137 -9.40 -2.81 15.75
C VAL A 137 -9.17 -3.55 14.44
N ALA A 138 -8.89 -4.83 14.53
CA ALA A 138 -8.68 -5.70 13.39
C ALA A 138 -9.82 -6.71 13.26
N SER A 139 -10.24 -7.01 12.03
CA SER A 139 -11.19 -8.06 11.73
C SER A 139 -10.60 -9.09 10.78
N SER A 140 -10.76 -10.36 11.09
CA SER A 140 -10.20 -11.45 10.29
C SER A 140 -11.15 -12.64 10.18
N CYS A 141 -10.96 -13.46 9.15
CA CYS A 141 -11.67 -14.71 8.97
C CYS A 141 -10.97 -15.84 9.72
N ASN A 142 -11.67 -16.49 10.68
CA ASN A 142 -11.12 -17.59 11.48
C ASN A 142 -10.70 -18.81 10.67
N LYS A 143 -11.35 -19.05 9.52
CA LYS A 143 -11.04 -20.22 8.70
C LYS A 143 -9.88 -20.02 7.73
N THR A 144 -9.72 -18.81 7.21
CA THR A 144 -8.75 -18.52 6.15
C THR A 144 -7.61 -17.62 6.62
N SER A 145 -7.71 -17.10 7.86
CA SER A 145 -6.81 -16.07 8.40
C SER A 145 -6.72 -14.81 7.51
N TYR A 146 -7.72 -14.60 6.65
CA TYR A 146 -7.78 -13.39 5.83
C TYR A 146 -8.18 -12.19 6.70
N VAL A 147 -7.38 -11.15 6.67
CA VAL A 147 -7.66 -9.89 7.38
C VAL A 147 -8.53 -9.01 6.50
N PHE A 148 -9.74 -8.69 6.95
CA PHE A 148 -10.67 -7.82 6.23
C PHE A 148 -10.29 -6.34 6.38
N GLY A 149 -9.79 -5.96 7.53
CA GLY A 149 -9.33 -4.60 7.78
C GLY A 149 -8.65 -4.46 9.13
N VAL A 150 -7.84 -3.42 9.22
CA VAL A 150 -7.26 -2.92 10.47
C VAL A 150 -7.55 -1.43 10.52
N HIS A 151 -8.27 -0.99 11.53
CA HIS A 151 -8.71 0.40 11.69
C HIS A 151 -8.06 0.96 12.95
N PRO A 152 -6.97 1.73 12.82
CA PRO A 152 -6.42 2.46 13.96
C PRO A 152 -7.35 3.61 14.32
N TYR A 153 -7.63 3.76 15.60
CA TYR A 153 -8.28 4.95 16.14
C TYR A 153 -7.24 6.07 16.17
N PHE A 154 -7.21 6.79 15.07
CA PHE A 154 -6.31 7.91 14.88
C PHE A 154 -7.09 9.06 14.24
N ASP A 155 -7.24 10.14 14.98
CA ASP A 155 -7.73 11.40 14.42
C ASP A 155 -6.51 12.24 14.00
N GLY A 156 -6.35 12.45 12.70
CA GLY A 156 -5.29 13.31 12.15
C GLY A 156 -5.41 14.78 12.55
N LYS A 157 -6.48 15.18 13.23
CA LYS A 157 -6.69 16.50 13.83
C LYS A 157 -6.15 16.60 15.25
N VAL A 158 -5.75 15.48 15.85
CA VAL A 158 -5.14 15.49 17.20
C VAL A 158 -3.72 16.05 17.09
N TYR A 159 -3.57 17.30 17.42
CA TYR A 159 -2.26 17.96 17.50
C TYR A 159 -1.59 17.64 18.84
N LYS A 160 -0.27 17.82 18.89
CA LYS A 160 0.58 17.65 20.09
C LYS A 160 -0.06 18.27 21.35
N PHE A 161 -0.62 19.46 21.25
CA PHE A 161 -1.26 20.17 22.38
C PHE A 161 -2.51 19.46 22.92
N THR A 162 -3.30 18.81 22.09
CA THR A 162 -4.51 18.09 22.52
C THR A 162 -4.10 16.85 23.32
N VAL A 163 -3.06 16.16 22.86
CA VAL A 163 -2.52 14.98 23.54
C VAL A 163 -1.89 15.33 24.90
N GLU A 164 -1.24 16.50 25.00
CA GLU A 164 -0.65 16.99 26.27
C GLU A 164 -1.71 17.42 27.27
N ALA A 165 -2.90 17.82 26.84
CA ALA A 165 -4.02 18.21 27.71
C ALA A 165 -4.76 16.99 28.30
N ASP A 166 -4.75 15.85 27.59
CA ASP A 166 -5.46 14.63 27.99
C ASP A 166 -4.56 13.62 28.75
N ALA A 167 -3.28 13.91 28.91
CA ALA A 167 -2.30 13.08 29.61
C ALA A 167 -1.99 13.61 31.00
#